data_21a6b0a151cff5d39104a7b936be199d
#
_entry.id   21a6b0a151cff5d39104a7b936be199d
#
_cell.length_a   1.000
_cell.length_b   1.000
_cell.length_c   1.000
_cell.angle_alpha   90.00
_cell.angle_beta   90.00
_cell.angle_gamma   90.00
#
_symmetry.space_group_name_H-M   'P 1'
#
loop_
_entity.id
_entity.type
_entity.pdbx_description
1 polymer ?
#
loop_
_entity_poly.entity_id
_entity_poly.type
_entity_poly.pdbx_seq_one_letter_code
_entity_poly.pdbx_strand_id
1 'polypeptide(L)'
;NISEVPNMLLMIFQGAFGIKEFVTGGTMGAVIWGMKRGLLTNEAGMGTAPNAGATATISHPAKQGYVQTLGVYFDTMMACTVTAFIVLLSNPTYGDRSRGASLTQSALAMQLGDWAVHFLTIAIFMFAFSTVIGNYYYGESNMRFVTERKLPMNIFRVLVLVFVFFGAISSLDLVWTTADMLNAGMVIVNLTAVLLMTPQVVAVLKNYEAQRKAGLEPIFKASDMPELKNLAAWDGTDAVTTREFWAEYDAKAAERRAAKKAKKASR
;
A
#
# COMPACT_ATOMS: atom_id res chain seq x y z
N ASN A 1 27.84 -9.23 -0.84
CA ASN A 1 27.37 -9.43 -2.25
C ASN A 1 27.06 -8.09 -2.98
N ILE A 2 27.65 -6.98 -2.56
CA ILE A 2 27.44 -5.66 -3.20
C ILE A 2 27.90 -5.66 -4.67
N SER A 3 28.93 -6.42 -5.01
CA SER A 3 29.46 -6.58 -6.37
C SER A 3 28.45 -7.19 -7.34
N GLU A 4 27.50 -7.98 -6.85
CA GLU A 4 26.49 -8.67 -7.67
C GLU A 4 25.25 -7.79 -7.95
N VAL A 5 25.06 -6.69 -7.22
CA VAL A 5 23.89 -5.81 -7.37
C VAL A 5 23.71 -5.29 -8.80
N PRO A 6 24.76 -4.83 -9.51
CA PRO A 6 24.60 -4.39 -10.90
C PRO A 6 24.13 -5.51 -11.84
N ASN A 7 24.66 -6.72 -11.67
CA ASN A 7 24.27 -7.88 -12.46
C ASN A 7 22.80 -8.25 -12.22
N MET A 8 22.35 -8.21 -10.98
CA MET A 8 20.94 -8.48 -10.63
C MET A 8 20.00 -7.44 -11.20
N LEU A 9 20.34 -6.16 -11.11
CA LEU A 9 19.57 -5.11 -11.75
C LEU A 9 19.48 -5.35 -13.25
N LEU A 10 20.59 -5.68 -13.89
CA LEU A 10 20.61 -6.01 -15.31
C LEU A 10 19.71 -7.22 -15.63
N MET A 11 19.74 -8.28 -14.81
CA MET A 11 18.85 -9.44 -14.96
C MET A 11 17.37 -9.05 -14.83
N ILE A 12 17.02 -8.20 -13.85
CA ILE A 12 15.66 -7.70 -13.67
C ILE A 12 15.21 -6.91 -14.91
N PHE A 13 16.04 -5.98 -15.41
CA PHE A 13 15.74 -5.22 -16.61
C PHE A 13 15.63 -6.11 -17.86
N GLN A 14 16.54 -7.05 -18.03
CA GLN A 14 16.50 -8.00 -19.14
C GLN A 14 15.25 -8.87 -19.11
N GLY A 15 14.85 -9.35 -17.92
CA GLY A 15 13.61 -10.12 -17.74
C GLY A 15 12.35 -9.27 -17.93
N ALA A 16 12.33 -8.04 -17.44
CA ALA A 16 11.20 -7.14 -17.57
C ALA A 16 10.95 -6.70 -19.03
N PHE A 17 12.01 -6.43 -19.79
CA PHE A 17 11.91 -5.99 -21.18
C PHE A 17 12.16 -7.11 -22.21
N GLY A 18 12.38 -8.34 -21.75
CA GLY A 18 12.39 -9.54 -22.56
C GLY A 18 13.44 -9.58 -23.67
N ILE A 19 14.61 -8.97 -23.46
CA ILE A 19 15.64 -8.87 -24.51
C ILE A 19 16.10 -10.24 -25.02
N LYS A 20 16.07 -11.28 -24.17
CA LYS A 20 16.36 -12.66 -24.56
C LYS A 20 15.13 -13.47 -24.98
N GLU A 21 13.96 -13.11 -24.50
CA GLU A 21 12.72 -13.90 -24.62
C GLU A 21 11.73 -13.32 -25.63
N PHE A 22 12.02 -12.13 -26.17
CA PHE A 22 11.25 -11.53 -27.25
C PHE A 22 11.13 -12.46 -28.46
N VAL A 23 12.13 -13.32 -28.64
CA VAL A 23 12.19 -14.31 -29.72
C VAL A 23 11.34 -15.55 -29.46
N THR A 24 10.96 -15.84 -28.19
CA THR A 24 10.27 -17.08 -27.78
C THR A 24 8.85 -16.90 -27.24
N GLY A 25 8.26 -15.70 -27.32
CA GLY A 25 6.89 -15.44 -26.87
C GLY A 25 6.70 -15.36 -25.34
N GLY A 26 7.76 -15.48 -24.54
CA GLY A 26 7.69 -15.47 -23.06
C GLY A 26 7.52 -14.08 -22.42
N THR A 27 7.82 -13.02 -23.14
CA THR A 27 7.88 -11.64 -22.64
C THR A 27 6.53 -11.12 -22.14
N MET A 28 5.47 -11.41 -22.87
CA MET A 28 4.13 -10.95 -22.50
C MET A 28 3.68 -11.58 -21.17
N GLY A 29 4.08 -12.81 -20.90
CA GLY A 29 3.81 -13.48 -19.63
C GLY A 29 4.47 -12.78 -18.43
N ALA A 30 5.74 -12.43 -18.53
CA ALA A 30 6.47 -11.71 -17.45
C ALA A 30 5.86 -10.34 -17.16
N VAL A 31 5.50 -9.56 -18.21
CA VAL A 31 4.82 -8.27 -18.07
C VAL A 31 3.46 -8.43 -17.38
N ILE A 32 2.63 -9.37 -17.83
CA ILE A 32 1.31 -9.62 -17.23
C ILE A 32 1.42 -10.03 -15.76
N TRP A 33 2.35 -10.95 -15.43
CA TRP A 33 2.56 -11.37 -14.06
C TRP A 33 3.10 -10.25 -13.18
N GLY A 34 4.05 -9.47 -13.68
CA GLY A 34 4.60 -8.31 -12.98
C GLY A 34 3.51 -7.25 -12.70
N MET A 35 2.66 -6.94 -13.69
CA MET A 35 1.54 -6.02 -13.51
C MET A 35 0.53 -6.55 -12.49
N LYS A 36 0.10 -7.82 -12.61
CA LYS A 36 -0.83 -8.44 -11.65
C LYS A 36 -0.31 -8.37 -10.21
N ARG A 37 0.91 -8.78 -9.98
CA ARG A 37 1.48 -8.84 -8.63
C ARG A 37 1.84 -7.45 -8.08
N GLY A 38 2.35 -6.55 -8.92
CA GLY A 38 2.61 -5.17 -8.54
C GLY A 38 1.34 -4.41 -8.16
N LEU A 39 0.26 -4.54 -8.93
CA LEU A 39 -1.03 -3.95 -8.61
C LEU A 39 -1.61 -4.51 -7.30
N LEU A 40 -1.48 -5.82 -7.07
CA LEU A 40 -1.94 -6.48 -5.85
C LEU A 40 -1.15 -6.01 -4.62
N THR A 41 0.19 -6.01 -4.69
CA THR A 41 1.06 -5.64 -3.57
C THR A 41 0.86 -4.19 -3.13
N ASN A 42 0.67 -3.29 -4.10
CA ASN A 42 0.47 -1.87 -3.84
C ASN A 42 -0.99 -1.48 -3.62
N GLU A 43 -1.92 -2.44 -3.63
CA GLU A 43 -3.38 -2.22 -3.59
C GLU A 43 -3.87 -1.20 -4.64
N ALA A 44 -3.11 -1.05 -5.73
CA ALA A 44 -3.31 -0.01 -6.73
C ALA A 44 -4.57 -0.28 -7.56
N GLY A 45 -5.54 0.62 -7.45
CA GLY A 45 -6.81 0.51 -8.15
C GLY A 45 -7.82 -0.45 -7.54
N MET A 46 -7.53 -1.08 -6.40
CA MET A 46 -8.47 -2.00 -5.73
C MET A 46 -9.54 -1.29 -4.88
N GLY A 47 -9.28 -0.05 -4.45
CA GLY A 47 -10.20 0.70 -3.58
C GLY A 47 -10.08 0.35 -2.09
N THR A 48 -9.10 -0.45 -1.70
CA THR A 48 -8.86 -0.87 -0.31
C THR A 48 -8.06 0.18 0.46
N ALA A 49 -6.97 0.70 -0.09
CA ALA A 49 -6.13 1.72 0.53
C ALA A 49 -6.90 2.99 0.98
N PRO A 50 -7.92 3.50 0.27
CA PRO A 50 -8.73 4.63 0.73
C PRO A 50 -9.45 4.38 2.06
N ASN A 51 -9.83 3.14 2.40
CA ASN A 51 -10.46 2.83 3.68
C ASN A 51 -9.53 3.11 4.88
N ALA A 52 -8.25 2.77 4.75
CA ALA A 52 -7.25 3.12 5.75
C ALA A 52 -6.90 4.61 5.69
N GLY A 53 -6.75 5.16 4.49
CA GLY A 53 -6.44 6.57 4.27
C GLY A 53 -7.48 7.52 4.88
N ALA A 54 -8.75 7.14 4.85
CA ALA A 54 -9.86 7.92 5.40
C ALA A 54 -9.81 8.09 6.93
N THR A 55 -9.06 7.26 7.65
CA THR A 55 -8.90 7.39 9.11
C THR A 55 -7.87 8.43 9.52
N ALA A 56 -7.08 8.94 8.58
CA ALA A 56 -6.03 9.90 8.88
C ALA A 56 -6.62 11.30 9.15
N THR A 57 -6.31 11.85 10.32
CA THR A 57 -6.62 13.25 10.64
C THR A 57 -5.60 14.16 9.97
N ILE A 58 -6.01 14.83 8.90
CA ILE A 58 -5.14 15.66 8.04
C ILE A 58 -5.82 16.98 7.69
N SER A 59 -5.00 18.01 7.43
CA SER A 59 -5.51 19.34 7.06
C SER A 59 -6.02 19.43 5.63
N HIS A 60 -5.54 18.57 4.71
CA HIS A 60 -5.88 18.63 3.30
C HIS A 60 -5.81 17.23 2.67
N PRO A 61 -6.84 16.76 1.91
CA PRO A 61 -6.89 15.41 1.37
C PRO A 61 -5.72 15.08 0.43
N ALA A 62 -5.18 16.05 -0.31
CA ALA A 62 -4.01 15.83 -1.15
C ALA A 62 -2.77 15.37 -0.35
N LYS A 63 -2.62 15.74 0.91
CA LYS A 63 -1.51 15.25 1.76
C LYS A 63 -1.56 13.73 1.92
N GLN A 64 -2.75 13.18 2.17
CA GLN A 64 -2.92 11.73 2.28
C GLN A 64 -2.61 11.04 0.96
N GLY A 65 -3.02 11.63 -0.17
CA GLY A 65 -2.66 11.12 -1.49
C GLY A 65 -1.14 11.05 -1.70
N TYR A 66 -0.40 12.08 -1.32
CA TYR A 66 1.07 12.08 -1.39
C TYR A 66 1.70 11.03 -0.47
N VAL A 67 1.19 10.88 0.76
CA VAL A 67 1.69 9.86 1.70
C VAL A 67 1.46 8.45 1.16
N GLN A 68 0.28 8.18 0.61
CA GLN A 68 -0.03 6.88 -0.02
C GLN A 68 0.88 6.62 -1.23
N THR A 69 1.07 7.62 -2.09
CA THR A 69 1.98 7.51 -3.23
C THR A 69 3.41 7.20 -2.78
N LEU A 70 3.91 7.90 -1.76
CA LEU A 70 5.23 7.64 -1.20
C LEU A 70 5.34 6.22 -0.64
N GLY A 71 4.28 5.72 0.02
CA GLY A 71 4.20 4.34 0.51
C GLY A 71 4.39 3.31 -0.60
N VAL A 72 3.72 3.50 -1.74
CA VAL A 72 3.85 2.63 -2.91
C VAL A 72 5.28 2.61 -3.45
N TYR A 73 5.92 3.77 -3.56
CA TYR A 73 7.33 3.84 -3.98
C TYR A 73 8.26 3.13 -2.99
N PHE A 74 8.06 3.34 -1.69
CA PHE A 74 8.88 2.71 -0.66
C PHE A 74 8.72 1.18 -0.70
N ASP A 75 7.51 0.68 -0.77
CA ASP A 75 7.24 -0.75 -0.82
C ASP A 75 7.88 -1.39 -2.07
N THR A 76 7.65 -0.83 -3.25
CA THR A 76 8.17 -1.39 -4.50
C THR A 76 9.69 -1.26 -4.62
N MET A 77 10.24 -0.07 -4.34
CA MET A 77 11.67 0.19 -4.55
C MET A 77 12.56 -0.38 -3.45
N MET A 78 12.07 -0.50 -2.22
CA MET A 78 12.85 -1.10 -1.14
C MET A 78 12.46 -2.55 -0.88
N ALA A 79 11.24 -2.81 -0.39
CA ALA A 79 10.87 -4.13 0.08
C ALA A 79 10.87 -5.18 -1.04
N CYS A 80 10.23 -4.89 -2.17
CA CYS A 80 10.19 -5.82 -3.30
C CYS A 80 11.56 -6.00 -3.95
N THR A 81 12.37 -4.93 -4.07
CA THR A 81 13.72 -5.04 -4.66
C THR A 81 14.67 -5.85 -3.77
N VAL A 82 14.62 -5.65 -2.45
CA VAL A 82 15.41 -6.45 -1.50
C VAL A 82 15.02 -7.92 -1.58
N THR A 83 13.74 -8.24 -1.62
CA THR A 83 13.24 -9.61 -1.76
C THR A 83 13.70 -10.23 -3.10
N ALA A 84 13.62 -9.46 -4.19
CA ALA A 84 14.10 -9.92 -5.50
C ALA A 84 15.61 -10.23 -5.46
N PHE A 85 16.42 -9.39 -4.83
CA PHE A 85 17.86 -9.65 -4.69
C PHE A 85 18.15 -10.90 -3.86
N ILE A 86 17.45 -11.11 -2.75
CA ILE A 86 17.59 -12.32 -1.93
C ILE A 86 17.34 -13.57 -2.77
N VAL A 87 16.26 -13.57 -3.55
CA VAL A 87 15.86 -14.70 -4.39
C VAL A 87 16.85 -14.89 -5.55
N LEU A 88 17.21 -13.85 -6.28
CA LEU A 88 18.13 -13.93 -7.42
C LEU A 88 19.53 -14.37 -7.01
N LEU A 89 20.04 -13.92 -5.85
CA LEU A 89 21.32 -14.34 -5.29
C LEU A 89 21.41 -15.85 -5.00
N SER A 90 20.28 -16.47 -4.69
CA SER A 90 20.24 -17.90 -4.39
C SER A 90 20.19 -18.78 -5.65
N ASN A 91 19.97 -18.18 -6.83
CA ASN A 91 19.80 -18.87 -8.11
C ASN A 91 18.87 -20.09 -8.01
N PRO A 92 17.62 -19.91 -7.56
CA PRO A 92 16.73 -21.03 -7.28
C PRO A 92 16.22 -21.67 -8.56
N THR A 93 15.71 -22.90 -8.44
CA THR A 93 14.96 -23.53 -9.53
C THR A 93 13.59 -22.86 -9.65
N TYR A 94 13.37 -22.22 -10.79
CA TYR A 94 12.10 -21.53 -11.09
C TYR A 94 11.04 -22.49 -11.63
N GLY A 95 9.76 -22.09 -11.51
CA GLY A 95 8.62 -22.78 -12.15
C GLY A 95 7.71 -23.54 -11.19
N ASP A 96 8.11 -23.78 -9.96
CA ASP A 96 7.26 -24.42 -8.95
C ASP A 96 6.45 -23.38 -8.15
N ARG A 97 5.19 -23.22 -8.52
CA ARG A 97 4.24 -22.28 -7.86
C ARG A 97 3.93 -22.65 -6.41
N SER A 98 4.15 -23.92 -6.04
CA SER A 98 3.87 -24.39 -4.67
C SER A 98 4.87 -23.87 -3.65
N ARG A 99 6.03 -23.39 -4.10
CA ARG A 99 7.12 -22.96 -3.21
C ARG A 99 6.94 -21.57 -2.59
N GLY A 100 6.19 -20.64 -3.19
CA GLY A 100 5.83 -19.35 -2.61
C GLY A 100 6.80 -18.77 -1.57
N ALA A 101 6.34 -18.62 -0.34
CA ALA A 101 7.17 -18.12 0.78
C ALA A 101 8.38 -19.02 1.11
N SER A 102 8.29 -20.34 0.89
CA SER A 102 9.40 -21.26 1.16
C SER A 102 10.59 -21.02 0.25
N LEU A 103 10.38 -20.48 -0.96
CA LEU A 103 11.46 -20.07 -1.85
C LEU A 103 12.30 -18.96 -1.22
N THR A 104 11.66 -17.94 -0.68
CA THR A 104 12.36 -16.83 -0.02
C THR A 104 13.06 -17.30 1.27
N GLN A 105 12.44 -18.23 2.03
CA GLN A 105 13.07 -18.83 3.21
C GLN A 105 14.35 -19.58 2.86
N SER A 106 14.29 -20.43 1.84
CA SER A 106 15.45 -21.18 1.36
C SER A 106 16.56 -20.24 0.84
N ALA A 107 16.17 -19.22 0.07
CA ALA A 107 17.10 -18.22 -0.44
C ALA A 107 17.79 -17.46 0.70
N LEU A 108 17.07 -17.08 1.71
CA LEU A 108 17.60 -16.36 2.87
C LEU A 108 18.51 -17.26 3.73
N ALA A 109 18.14 -18.54 3.91
CA ALA A 109 18.96 -19.52 4.60
C ALA A 109 20.32 -19.74 3.92
N MET A 110 20.36 -19.78 2.60
CA MET A 110 21.62 -19.88 1.83
C MET A 110 22.57 -18.69 2.05
N GLN A 111 22.03 -17.50 2.33
CA GLN A 111 22.83 -16.28 2.52
C GLN A 111 23.22 -16.00 3.96
N LEU A 112 22.35 -16.31 4.93
CA LEU A 112 22.49 -15.93 6.33
C LEU A 112 22.54 -17.13 7.30
N GLY A 113 22.28 -18.34 6.81
CA GLY A 113 22.22 -19.56 7.63
C GLY A 113 20.80 -19.84 8.16
N ASP A 114 20.67 -20.99 8.85
CA ASP A 114 19.37 -21.56 9.25
C ASP A 114 18.53 -20.68 10.19
N TRP A 115 19.18 -19.85 11.01
CA TRP A 115 18.46 -18.92 11.91
C TRP A 115 17.53 -17.97 11.14
N ALA A 116 17.91 -17.63 9.91
CA ALA A 116 17.14 -16.73 9.06
C ALA A 116 15.78 -17.32 8.63
N VAL A 117 15.66 -18.66 8.58
CA VAL A 117 14.37 -19.33 8.33
C VAL A 117 13.41 -19.05 9.48
N HIS A 118 13.86 -19.16 10.71
CA HIS A 118 13.02 -18.90 11.90
C HIS A 118 12.62 -17.43 11.98
N PHE A 119 13.57 -16.52 11.73
CA PHE A 119 13.29 -15.08 11.66
C PHE A 119 12.23 -14.76 10.62
N LEU A 120 12.40 -15.27 9.39
CA LEU A 120 11.45 -15.01 8.31
C LEU A 120 10.09 -15.66 8.58
N THR A 121 10.05 -16.83 9.23
CA THR A 121 8.79 -17.48 9.64
C THR A 121 7.98 -16.60 10.58
N ILE A 122 8.65 -16.03 11.60
CA ILE A 122 7.99 -15.10 12.53
C ILE A 122 7.53 -13.83 11.79
N ALA A 123 8.37 -13.27 10.93
CA ALA A 123 8.02 -12.09 10.15
C ALA A 123 6.80 -12.33 9.23
N ILE A 124 6.78 -13.45 8.51
CA ILE A 124 5.64 -13.84 7.65
C ILE A 124 4.37 -14.03 8.49
N PHE A 125 4.48 -14.66 9.66
CA PHE A 125 3.33 -14.81 10.57
C PHE A 125 2.77 -13.45 10.99
N MET A 126 3.63 -12.52 11.40
CA MET A 126 3.22 -11.16 11.80
C MET A 126 2.57 -10.40 10.62
N PHE A 127 3.16 -10.48 9.42
CA PHE A 127 2.60 -9.85 8.23
C PHE A 127 1.26 -10.47 7.81
N ALA A 128 1.15 -11.79 7.80
CA ALA A 128 -0.09 -12.48 7.49
C ALA A 128 -1.21 -12.11 8.48
N PHE A 129 -0.88 -12.09 9.77
CA PHE A 129 -1.82 -11.70 10.82
C PHE A 129 -2.29 -10.25 10.66
N SER A 130 -1.37 -9.30 10.44
CA SER A 130 -1.72 -7.89 10.20
C SER A 130 -2.57 -7.73 8.93
N THR A 131 -2.29 -8.50 7.88
CA THR A 131 -3.06 -8.47 6.62
C THR A 131 -4.49 -8.98 6.83
N VAL A 132 -4.68 -10.04 7.62
CA VAL A 132 -6.03 -10.53 7.96
C VAL A 132 -6.83 -9.47 8.71
N ILE A 133 -6.21 -8.80 9.69
CA ILE A 133 -6.84 -7.71 10.45
C ILE A 133 -7.17 -6.52 9.53
N GLY A 134 -6.23 -6.13 8.67
CA GLY A 134 -6.43 -5.02 7.73
C GLY A 134 -7.59 -5.28 6.76
N ASN A 135 -7.62 -6.45 6.14
CA ASN A 135 -8.70 -6.84 5.23
C ASN A 135 -10.06 -6.95 5.94
N TYR A 136 -10.06 -7.47 7.17
CA TYR A 136 -11.27 -7.46 8.01
C TYR A 136 -11.76 -6.03 8.25
N TYR A 137 -10.86 -5.12 8.60
CA TYR A 137 -11.19 -3.71 8.83
C TYR A 137 -11.78 -3.06 7.57
N TYR A 138 -11.20 -3.28 6.39
CA TYR A 138 -11.74 -2.77 5.12
C TYR A 138 -13.17 -3.27 4.88
N GLY A 139 -13.39 -4.56 5.07
CA GLY A 139 -14.72 -5.16 4.92
C GLY A 139 -15.72 -4.62 5.95
N GLU A 140 -15.33 -4.51 7.22
CA GLU A 140 -16.20 -3.97 8.28
C GLU A 140 -16.55 -2.51 8.03
N SER A 141 -15.58 -1.69 7.59
CA SER A 141 -15.80 -0.27 7.27
C SER A 141 -16.83 -0.11 6.15
N ASN A 142 -16.70 -0.90 5.08
CA ASN A 142 -17.66 -0.89 3.97
C ASN A 142 -19.04 -1.42 4.39
N MET A 143 -19.10 -2.46 5.23
CA MET A 143 -20.37 -2.97 5.75
C MET A 143 -21.09 -1.93 6.64
N ARG A 144 -20.34 -1.18 7.45
CA ARG A 144 -20.91 -0.09 8.27
C ARG A 144 -21.47 1.04 7.42
N PHE A 145 -20.88 1.33 6.29
CA PHE A 145 -21.41 2.30 5.33
C PHE A 145 -22.76 1.87 4.75
N VAL A 146 -22.92 0.56 4.50
CA VAL A 146 -24.17 0.00 3.95
C VAL A 146 -25.23 -0.16 5.02
N THR A 147 -24.85 -0.59 6.24
CA THR A 147 -25.81 -0.85 7.33
C THR A 147 -25.17 -0.77 8.71
N GLU A 148 -25.89 -0.13 9.63
CA GLU A 148 -25.51 -0.08 11.05
C GLU A 148 -26.16 -1.22 11.89
N ARG A 149 -26.97 -2.08 11.26
CA ARG A 149 -27.68 -3.16 11.97
C ARG A 149 -26.71 -4.21 12.47
N LYS A 150 -26.92 -4.68 13.70
CA LYS A 150 -26.05 -5.70 14.36
C LYS A 150 -26.07 -7.04 13.67
N LEU A 151 -27.24 -7.47 13.15
CA LEU A 151 -27.38 -8.80 12.55
C LEU A 151 -26.55 -8.98 11.26
N PRO A 152 -26.63 -8.10 10.24
CA PRO A 152 -25.77 -8.20 9.06
C PRO A 152 -24.28 -8.13 9.40
N MET A 153 -23.92 -7.30 10.38
CA MET A 153 -22.53 -7.20 10.83
C MET A 153 -22.02 -8.49 11.46
N ASN A 154 -22.83 -9.15 12.29
CA ASN A 154 -22.44 -10.42 12.88
C ASN A 154 -22.35 -11.53 11.82
N ILE A 155 -23.25 -11.54 10.84
CA ILE A 155 -23.19 -12.48 9.69
C ILE A 155 -21.87 -12.25 8.92
N PHE A 156 -21.52 -10.99 8.63
CA PHE A 156 -20.26 -10.66 7.97
C PHE A 156 -19.06 -11.18 8.76
N ARG A 157 -19.01 -10.99 10.07
CA ARG A 157 -17.93 -11.47 10.94
C ARG A 157 -17.78 -12.99 10.89
N VAL A 158 -18.90 -13.72 10.97
CA VAL A 158 -18.90 -15.18 10.87
C VAL A 158 -18.41 -15.61 9.49
N LEU A 159 -18.88 -14.98 8.41
CA LEU A 159 -18.41 -15.28 7.06
C LEU A 159 -16.90 -15.07 6.90
N VAL A 160 -16.35 -13.98 7.44
CA VAL A 160 -14.89 -13.75 7.41
C VAL A 160 -14.14 -14.88 8.09
N LEU A 161 -14.57 -15.32 9.29
CA LEU A 161 -13.95 -16.46 9.98
C LEU A 161 -14.02 -17.74 9.17
N VAL A 162 -15.17 -18.01 8.56
CA VAL A 162 -15.37 -19.17 7.70
C VAL A 162 -14.43 -19.13 6.50
N PHE A 163 -14.33 -17.98 5.81
CA PHE A 163 -13.43 -17.84 4.66
C PHE A 163 -11.95 -17.92 5.04
N VAL A 164 -11.54 -17.37 6.19
CA VAL A 164 -10.17 -17.53 6.70
C VAL A 164 -9.87 -19.00 6.97
N PHE A 165 -10.79 -19.73 7.60
CA PHE A 165 -10.63 -21.17 7.86
C PHE A 165 -10.53 -21.98 6.57
N PHE A 166 -11.45 -21.78 5.62
CA PHE A 166 -11.39 -22.45 4.32
C PHE A 166 -10.14 -22.09 3.52
N GLY A 167 -9.72 -20.82 3.55
CA GLY A 167 -8.48 -20.41 2.91
C GLY A 167 -7.24 -21.10 3.47
N ALA A 168 -7.22 -21.35 4.79
CA ALA A 168 -6.11 -22.03 5.45
C ALA A 168 -5.98 -23.51 5.10
N ILE A 169 -7.08 -24.20 4.77
CA ILE A 169 -7.09 -25.62 4.41
C ILE A 169 -7.14 -25.88 2.90
N SER A 170 -7.37 -24.86 2.09
CA SER A 170 -7.45 -24.96 0.65
C SER A 170 -6.06 -25.02 -0.01
N SER A 171 -6.02 -25.53 -1.25
CA SER A 171 -4.77 -25.49 -2.03
C SER A 171 -4.40 -24.05 -2.38
N LEU A 172 -3.10 -23.78 -2.41
CA LEU A 172 -2.56 -22.45 -2.72
C LEU A 172 -3.04 -21.91 -4.08
N ASP A 173 -3.12 -22.80 -5.07
CA ASP A 173 -3.56 -22.44 -6.44
C ASP A 173 -5.04 -22.02 -6.47
N LEU A 174 -5.91 -22.74 -5.75
CA LEU A 174 -7.32 -22.36 -5.61
C LEU A 174 -7.49 -21.01 -4.95
N VAL A 175 -6.77 -20.77 -3.84
CA VAL A 175 -6.82 -19.49 -3.12
C VAL A 175 -6.39 -18.34 -4.01
N TRP A 176 -5.25 -18.48 -4.73
CA TRP A 176 -4.76 -17.44 -5.62
C TRP A 176 -5.69 -17.18 -6.81
N THR A 177 -6.22 -18.23 -7.42
CA THR A 177 -7.17 -18.11 -8.56
C THR A 177 -8.44 -17.39 -8.13
N THR A 178 -8.99 -17.75 -6.98
CA THR A 178 -10.19 -17.11 -6.43
C THR A 178 -9.92 -15.64 -6.07
N ALA A 179 -8.78 -15.36 -5.41
CA ALA A 179 -8.39 -14.00 -5.07
C ALA A 179 -8.20 -13.12 -6.32
N ASP A 180 -7.51 -13.62 -7.35
CA ASP A 180 -7.30 -12.89 -8.60
C ASP A 180 -8.64 -12.55 -9.29
N MET A 181 -9.60 -13.47 -9.28
CA MET A 181 -10.92 -13.23 -9.86
C MET A 181 -11.72 -12.16 -9.09
N LEU A 182 -11.75 -12.25 -7.77
CA LEU A 182 -12.46 -11.27 -6.92
C LEU A 182 -11.80 -9.88 -7.00
N ASN A 183 -10.48 -9.83 -6.98
CA ASN A 183 -9.72 -8.59 -7.13
C ASN A 183 -9.96 -7.93 -8.48
N ALA A 184 -10.06 -8.71 -9.57
CA ALA A 184 -10.38 -8.16 -10.88
C ALA A 184 -11.74 -7.43 -10.88
N GLY A 185 -12.75 -7.99 -10.22
CA GLY A 185 -14.05 -7.34 -10.03
C GLY A 185 -13.95 -6.04 -9.25
N MET A 186 -13.22 -6.04 -8.14
CA MET A 186 -12.99 -4.84 -7.34
C MET A 186 -12.28 -3.74 -8.13
N VAL A 187 -11.22 -4.11 -8.88
CA VAL A 187 -10.44 -3.17 -9.69
C VAL A 187 -11.31 -2.52 -10.77
N ILE A 188 -12.15 -3.28 -11.47
CA ILE A 188 -13.03 -2.73 -12.53
C ILE A 188 -13.96 -1.66 -11.94
N VAL A 189 -14.62 -1.95 -10.84
CA VAL A 189 -15.56 -1.03 -10.18
C VAL A 189 -14.81 0.22 -9.68
N ASN A 190 -13.71 0.02 -8.97
CA ASN A 190 -12.97 1.13 -8.38
C ASN A 190 -12.29 2.02 -9.44
N LEU A 191 -11.65 1.45 -10.47
CA LEU A 191 -11.04 2.26 -11.52
C LEU A 191 -12.07 3.10 -12.27
N THR A 192 -13.26 2.55 -12.50
CA THR A 192 -14.36 3.34 -13.09
C THR A 192 -14.69 4.54 -12.20
N ALA A 193 -14.84 4.34 -10.89
CA ALA A 193 -15.08 5.43 -9.95
C ALA A 193 -13.94 6.46 -9.94
N VAL A 194 -12.68 6.00 -9.89
CA VAL A 194 -11.49 6.88 -9.91
C VAL A 194 -11.44 7.72 -11.19
N LEU A 195 -11.72 7.13 -12.35
CA LEU A 195 -11.75 7.86 -13.63
C LEU A 195 -12.83 8.94 -13.62
N LEU A 196 -14.01 8.62 -13.12
CA LEU A 196 -15.11 9.60 -13.01
C LEU A 196 -14.79 10.73 -12.02
N MET A 197 -14.03 10.44 -10.96
CA MET A 197 -13.63 11.42 -9.94
C MET A 197 -12.35 12.18 -10.30
N THR A 198 -11.65 11.85 -11.39
CA THR A 198 -10.39 12.48 -11.78
C THR A 198 -10.45 14.01 -11.85
N PRO A 199 -11.49 14.64 -12.43
CA PRO A 199 -11.58 16.10 -12.46
C PRO A 199 -11.62 16.73 -11.05
N GLN A 200 -12.32 16.08 -10.13
CA GLN A 200 -12.43 16.52 -8.72
C GLN A 200 -11.08 16.41 -8.01
N VAL A 201 -10.38 15.29 -8.21
CA VAL A 201 -9.04 15.07 -7.64
C VAL A 201 -8.06 16.12 -8.15
N VAL A 202 -8.09 16.44 -9.45
CA VAL A 202 -7.24 17.48 -10.04
C VAL A 202 -7.57 18.86 -9.48
N ALA A 203 -8.85 19.18 -9.27
CA ALA A 203 -9.26 20.44 -8.66
C ALA A 203 -8.73 20.59 -7.23
N VAL A 204 -8.89 19.55 -6.41
CA VAL A 204 -8.35 19.49 -5.04
C VAL A 204 -6.83 19.61 -5.01
N LEU A 205 -6.14 18.95 -5.95
CA LEU A 205 -4.67 19.05 -6.06
C LEU A 205 -4.22 20.47 -6.42
N LYS A 206 -4.90 21.13 -7.36
CA LYS A 206 -4.62 22.52 -7.72
C LYS A 206 -4.82 23.48 -6.54
N ASN A 207 -5.87 23.27 -5.74
CA ASN A 207 -6.11 24.02 -4.51
C ASN A 207 -4.93 23.86 -3.53
N TYR A 208 -4.48 22.63 -3.31
CA TYR A 208 -3.32 22.32 -2.49
C TYR A 208 -2.05 23.04 -2.97
N GLU A 209 -1.75 22.93 -4.26
CA GLU A 209 -0.56 23.54 -4.85
C GLU A 209 -0.59 25.07 -4.80
N ALA A 210 -1.74 25.68 -5.02
CA ALA A 210 -1.92 27.13 -4.94
C ALA A 210 -1.59 27.66 -3.53
N GLN A 211 -2.10 27.01 -2.48
CA GLN A 211 -1.81 27.37 -1.11
C GLN A 211 -0.31 27.18 -0.78
N ARG A 212 0.28 26.08 -1.24
CA ARG A 212 1.70 25.80 -1.03
C ARG A 212 2.61 26.81 -1.73
N LYS A 213 2.28 27.20 -2.97
CA LYS A 213 3.02 28.24 -3.72
C LYS A 213 2.93 29.62 -3.04
N ALA A 214 1.83 29.90 -2.37
CA ALA A 214 1.66 31.11 -1.56
C ALA A 214 2.40 31.07 -0.20
N GLY A 215 3.15 29.99 0.09
CA GLY A 215 3.87 29.80 1.35
C GLY A 215 2.97 29.49 2.55
N LEU A 216 1.72 29.10 2.29
CA LEU A 216 0.74 28.79 3.32
C LEU A 216 0.73 27.27 3.59
N GLU A 217 0.43 26.90 4.84
CA GLU A 217 0.08 25.53 5.16
C GLU A 217 -1.25 25.16 4.46
N PRO A 218 -1.26 24.13 3.57
CA PRO A 218 -2.47 23.78 2.86
C PRO A 218 -3.56 23.23 3.79
N ILE A 219 -4.71 23.87 3.76
CA ILE A 219 -5.91 23.52 4.52
C ILE A 219 -7.05 23.36 3.52
N PHE A 220 -7.89 22.38 3.75
CA PHE A 220 -9.08 22.15 2.94
C PHE A 220 -10.33 22.33 3.79
N LYS A 221 -11.30 23.03 3.24
CA LYS A 221 -12.67 23.12 3.78
C LYS A 221 -13.65 22.84 2.65
N ALA A 222 -14.69 22.10 2.94
CA ALA A 222 -15.74 21.78 1.96
C ALA A 222 -16.38 23.05 1.37
N SER A 223 -16.46 24.12 2.17
CA SER A 223 -16.96 25.44 1.73
C SER A 223 -16.11 26.10 0.64
N ASP A 224 -14.83 25.78 0.56
CA ASP A 224 -13.90 26.40 -0.39
C ASP A 224 -14.07 25.84 -1.82
N MET A 225 -14.75 24.71 -1.95
CA MET A 225 -14.99 24.02 -3.23
C MET A 225 -16.44 23.52 -3.31
N PRO A 226 -17.42 24.42 -3.49
CA PRO A 226 -18.86 24.08 -3.48
C PRO A 226 -19.30 23.18 -4.63
N GLU A 227 -18.45 23.05 -5.69
CA GLU A 227 -18.65 22.09 -6.77
C GLU A 227 -18.48 20.63 -6.36
N LEU A 228 -17.78 20.37 -5.25
CA LEU A 228 -17.63 19.04 -4.67
C LEU A 228 -18.83 18.73 -3.78
N LYS A 229 -19.66 17.80 -4.22
CA LYS A 229 -20.88 17.39 -3.52
C LYS A 229 -20.62 16.19 -2.58
N ASN A 230 -21.48 16.04 -1.58
CA ASN A 230 -21.48 14.89 -0.65
C ASN A 230 -20.19 14.73 0.16
N LEU A 231 -19.53 15.83 0.51
CA LEU A 231 -18.40 15.81 1.44
C LEU A 231 -18.95 15.70 2.87
N ALA A 232 -18.69 14.57 3.54
CA ALA A 232 -19.06 14.34 4.93
C ALA A 232 -18.00 14.81 5.94
N ALA A 233 -16.81 15.17 5.46
CA ALA A 233 -15.69 15.64 6.26
C ALA A 233 -15.23 17.02 5.79
N TRP A 234 -14.30 17.63 6.53
CA TRP A 234 -13.77 18.99 6.27
C TRP A 234 -14.83 20.10 6.32
N ASP A 235 -15.78 19.95 7.20
CA ASP A 235 -16.82 20.97 7.48
C ASP A 235 -16.27 22.22 8.20
N GLY A 236 -15.01 22.19 8.61
CA GLY A 236 -14.33 23.26 9.31
C GLY A 236 -14.37 23.14 10.84
N THR A 237 -14.99 22.09 11.38
CA THR A 237 -15.03 21.83 12.84
C THR A 237 -13.75 21.21 13.37
N ASP A 238 -13.00 20.51 12.53
CA ASP A 238 -11.72 19.90 12.90
C ASP A 238 -10.63 20.94 13.11
N ALA A 239 -9.95 20.90 14.24
CA ALA A 239 -8.86 21.82 14.57
C ALA A 239 -7.75 21.85 13.49
N VAL A 240 -7.45 20.70 12.89
CA VAL A 240 -6.42 20.58 11.83
C VAL A 240 -6.80 21.30 10.53
N THR A 241 -8.04 21.72 10.38
CA THR A 241 -8.54 22.53 9.25
C THR A 241 -8.51 24.04 9.54
N THR A 242 -7.89 24.46 10.65
CA THR A 242 -7.75 25.87 11.05
C THR A 242 -6.31 26.33 10.91
N ARG A 243 -6.09 27.60 10.55
CA ARG A 243 -4.74 28.17 10.43
C ARG A 243 -4.10 28.41 11.78
N GLU A 244 -4.90 28.69 12.78
CA GLU A 244 -4.47 28.91 14.17
C GLU A 244 -3.79 27.67 14.73
N PHE A 245 -4.35 26.49 14.50
CA PHE A 245 -3.78 25.21 14.91
C PHE A 245 -2.37 25.01 14.33
N TRP A 246 -2.19 25.30 13.04
CA TRP A 246 -0.89 25.11 12.39
C TRP A 246 0.13 26.15 12.80
N ALA A 247 -0.28 27.39 13.03
CA ALA A 247 0.61 28.43 13.58
C ALA A 247 1.14 28.03 14.97
N GLU A 248 0.27 27.51 15.83
CA GLU A 248 0.67 27.01 17.16
C GLU A 248 1.56 25.76 17.06
N TYR A 249 1.23 24.84 16.16
CA TYR A 249 2.03 23.64 15.92
C TYR A 249 3.46 23.99 15.44
N ASP A 250 3.59 24.91 14.49
CA ASP A 250 4.88 25.34 13.97
C ASP A 250 5.72 26.08 15.02
N ALA A 251 5.10 26.91 15.85
CA ALA A 251 5.77 27.56 16.98
C ALA A 251 6.34 26.53 17.95
N LYS A 252 5.53 25.55 18.38
CA LYS A 252 5.97 24.45 19.25
C LYS A 252 7.07 23.58 18.61
N ALA A 253 6.99 23.35 17.30
CA ALA A 253 8.00 22.59 16.57
C ALA A 253 9.33 23.34 16.49
N ALA A 254 9.29 24.66 16.30
CA ALA A 254 10.47 25.53 16.32
C ALA A 254 11.15 25.53 17.69
N GLU A 255 10.39 25.66 18.77
CA GLU A 255 10.90 25.58 20.15
C GLU A 255 11.60 24.23 20.43
N ARG A 256 10.97 23.12 20.03
CA ARG A 256 11.57 21.77 20.18
C ARG A 256 12.87 21.61 19.40
N ARG A 257 12.95 22.19 18.19
CA ARG A 257 14.19 22.19 17.37
C ARG A 257 15.28 23.03 18.02
N ALA A 258 14.96 24.20 18.57
CA ALA A 258 15.89 25.05 19.29
C ALA A 258 16.44 24.36 20.54
N ALA A 259 15.57 23.74 21.35
CA ALA A 259 15.96 22.99 22.55
C ALA A 259 16.87 21.80 22.19
N LYS A 260 16.59 21.06 21.10
CA LYS A 260 17.48 19.97 20.62
C LYS A 260 18.86 20.50 20.18
N LYS A 261 18.91 21.64 19.49
CA LYS A 261 20.20 22.25 19.09
C LYS A 261 21.00 22.70 20.29
N ALA A 262 20.37 23.35 21.27
CA ALA A 262 21.02 23.76 22.50
C ALA A 262 21.61 22.57 23.28
N LYS A 263 20.84 21.48 23.42
CA LYS A 263 21.31 20.24 24.07
C LYS A 263 22.46 19.54 23.33
N LYS A 264 22.55 19.70 22.00
CA LYS A 264 23.65 19.15 21.18
C LYS A 264 24.91 20.02 21.27
N ALA A 265 24.75 21.32 21.48
CA ALA A 265 25.87 22.26 21.65
C ALA A 265 26.49 22.22 23.06
N SER A 266 25.76 21.73 24.06
CA SER A 266 26.24 21.57 25.45
C SER A 266 26.89 20.20 25.75
N ARG A 267 26.99 19.34 24.73
CA ARG A 267 27.73 18.08 24.76
C ARG A 267 29.00 18.14 23.93
#